data_4d9d10f4806a313cb9c0c0d71fabfcc8
#
_entry.id   4d9d10f4806a313cb9c0c0d71fabfcc8
#
_cell.length_a   1.000
_cell.length_b   1.000
_cell.length_c   1.000
_cell.angle_alpha   90.00
_cell.angle_beta   90.00
_cell.angle_gamma   90.00
#
_symmetry.space_group_name_H-M   'P 1'
#
loop_
_entity.id
_entity.type
_entity.pdbx_description
1 polymer ?
#
loop_
_entity_poly.entity_id
_entity_poly.type
_entity_poly.pdbx_seq_one_letter_code
_entity_poly.pdbx_strand_id
1 'polypeptide(L)'
;EELSKWGIPANMDTIILNFDNYVEIILENENIEGLIINPFGDSYILSREWLKELKAMKKERLKVNEIRIEANSKILISEPKQLPTMMMDAIKDCCDSLENVNKAWILEMITEKDKSWLLILDFEGDKNYIFSKISQATRNYLGNMYLDMLPYEDDFARNSVQNHKAFYTKNK
;
A
#
# COMPACT_ATOMS: atom_id res chain seq x y z
N GLU A 1 -20.38 -6.27 20.17
CA GLU A 1 -21.07 -5.36 21.13
C GLU A 1 -22.00 -4.35 20.44
N GLU A 2 -21.61 -3.72 19.33
CA GLU A 2 -22.48 -2.76 18.63
C GLU A 2 -23.69 -3.41 17.95
N LEU A 3 -23.52 -4.55 17.33
CA LEU A 3 -24.60 -5.31 16.67
C LEU A 3 -25.70 -5.74 17.65
N SER A 4 -25.38 -6.01 18.91
CA SER A 4 -26.37 -6.36 19.94
C SER A 4 -27.29 -5.21 20.30
N LYS A 5 -26.89 -3.96 20.08
CA LYS A 5 -27.71 -2.77 20.29
C LYS A 5 -28.75 -2.55 19.21
N TRP A 6 -28.62 -3.21 18.08
CA TRP A 6 -29.51 -3.07 16.93
C TRP A 6 -30.84 -3.80 17.07
N GLY A 7 -30.97 -4.66 18.09
CA GLY A 7 -32.16 -5.50 18.19
C GLY A 7 -32.39 -6.35 16.92
N ILE A 8 -31.30 -6.77 16.27
CA ILE A 8 -31.36 -7.54 15.03
C ILE A 8 -32.15 -8.83 15.28
N PRO A 9 -33.19 -9.13 14.47
CA PRO A 9 -33.90 -10.39 14.57
C PRO A 9 -32.93 -11.56 14.43
N ALA A 10 -33.14 -12.61 15.20
CA ALA A 10 -32.27 -13.80 15.21
C ALA A 10 -32.13 -14.54 13.85
N ASN A 11 -32.97 -14.17 12.89
CA ASN A 11 -32.99 -14.72 11.53
C ASN A 11 -32.39 -13.77 10.47
N MET A 12 -31.71 -12.69 10.88
CA MET A 12 -31.08 -11.77 9.94
C MET A 12 -29.63 -12.19 9.72
N ASP A 13 -29.29 -12.48 8.47
CA ASP A 13 -27.92 -12.78 8.09
C ASP A 13 -27.07 -11.50 8.10
N THR A 14 -25.85 -11.60 8.62
CA THR A 14 -24.86 -10.52 8.60
C THR A 14 -23.71 -10.90 7.67
N ILE A 15 -23.27 -9.93 6.87
CA ILE A 15 -22.13 -10.10 5.96
C ILE A 15 -20.99 -9.22 6.45
N ILE A 16 -19.81 -9.82 6.59
CA ILE A 16 -18.57 -9.07 6.88
C ILE A 16 -17.86 -8.83 5.57
N LEU A 17 -17.77 -7.56 5.18
CA LEU A 17 -17.09 -7.12 3.97
C LEU A 17 -16.00 -6.11 4.32
N ASN A 18 -14.98 -6.01 3.47
CA ASN A 18 -14.04 -4.89 3.56
C ASN A 18 -14.70 -3.59 3.06
N PHE A 19 -14.12 -2.45 3.40
CA PHE A 19 -14.67 -1.13 3.04
C PHE A 19 -14.87 -0.96 1.54
N ASP A 20 -13.95 -1.45 0.71
CA ASP A 20 -14.03 -1.32 -0.75
C ASP A 20 -15.24 -2.05 -1.33
N ASN A 21 -15.56 -3.22 -0.81
CA ASN A 21 -16.73 -3.99 -1.24
C ASN A 21 -18.03 -3.26 -0.87
N TYR A 22 -18.10 -2.65 0.34
CA TYR A 22 -19.24 -1.78 0.69
C TYR A 22 -19.38 -0.62 -0.27
N VAL A 23 -18.29 0.06 -0.60
CA VAL A 23 -18.29 1.19 -1.56
C VAL A 23 -18.77 0.72 -2.93
N GLU A 24 -18.35 -0.44 -3.41
CA GLU A 24 -18.79 -0.99 -4.69
C GLU A 24 -20.28 -1.25 -4.70
N ILE A 25 -20.80 -1.98 -3.71
CA ILE A 25 -22.24 -2.28 -3.60
C ILE A 25 -23.07 -0.98 -3.58
N ILE A 26 -22.64 0.03 -2.83
CA ILE A 26 -23.35 1.31 -2.76
C ILE A 26 -23.31 2.05 -4.09
N LEU A 27 -22.17 2.04 -4.77
CA LEU A 27 -22.02 2.75 -6.05
C LEU A 27 -22.71 2.06 -7.22
N GLU A 28 -22.89 0.74 -7.17
CA GLU A 28 -23.60 -0.04 -8.18
C GLU A 28 -25.13 0.01 -8.02
N ASN A 29 -25.63 0.27 -6.81
CA ASN A 29 -27.06 0.31 -6.53
C ASN A 29 -27.55 1.76 -6.33
N GLU A 30 -28.27 2.31 -7.30
CA GLU A 30 -28.76 3.70 -7.28
C GLU A 30 -29.76 3.99 -6.14
N ASN A 31 -30.40 2.97 -5.57
CA ASN A 31 -31.32 3.13 -4.44
C ASN A 31 -30.63 3.30 -3.07
N ILE A 32 -29.29 3.17 -3.01
CA ILE A 32 -28.51 3.34 -1.78
C ILE A 32 -27.85 4.72 -1.81
N GLU A 33 -28.24 5.59 -0.90
CA GLU A 33 -27.76 6.99 -0.83
C GLU A 33 -26.40 7.13 -0.13
N GLY A 34 -25.98 6.13 0.66
CA GLY A 34 -24.71 6.20 1.39
C GLY A 34 -24.52 5.08 2.41
N LEU A 35 -23.56 5.29 3.29
CA LEU A 35 -23.18 4.39 4.37
C LEU A 35 -23.24 5.11 5.71
N ILE A 36 -23.83 4.47 6.71
CA ILE A 36 -23.81 4.94 8.07
C ILE A 36 -22.88 4.04 8.90
N ILE A 37 -21.91 4.64 9.55
CA ILE A 37 -21.00 3.97 10.48
C ILE A 37 -21.46 4.28 11.91
N ASN A 38 -21.53 3.26 12.76
CA ASN A 38 -21.94 3.37 14.17
C ASN A 38 -23.29 4.10 14.38
N PRO A 39 -24.40 3.65 13.77
CA PRO A 39 -25.68 4.38 13.80
C PRO A 39 -26.29 4.55 15.20
N PHE A 40 -25.80 3.85 16.22
CA PHE A 40 -26.26 3.93 17.61
C PHE A 40 -25.25 4.55 18.58
N GLY A 41 -24.18 5.14 18.07
CA GLY A 41 -23.15 5.86 18.82
C GLY A 41 -22.81 7.18 18.12
N ASP A 42 -21.53 7.52 18.07
CA ASP A 42 -21.02 8.61 17.24
C ASP A 42 -21.16 8.24 15.77
N SER A 43 -22.32 8.50 15.20
CA SER A 43 -22.65 8.09 13.84
C SER A 43 -22.00 9.00 12.81
N TYR A 44 -21.38 8.39 11.79
CA TYR A 44 -20.85 9.08 10.62
C TYR A 44 -21.64 8.67 9.38
N ILE A 45 -22.15 9.67 8.66
CA ILE A 45 -22.85 9.46 7.39
C ILE A 45 -21.87 9.75 6.25
N LEU A 46 -21.61 8.74 5.44
CA LEU A 46 -20.83 8.87 4.21
C LEU A 46 -21.79 8.87 3.04
N SER A 47 -22.02 10.04 2.44
CA SER A 47 -22.88 10.15 1.26
C SER A 47 -22.27 9.41 0.06
N ARG A 48 -23.11 9.11 -0.93
CA ARG A 48 -22.70 8.49 -2.18
C ARG A 48 -21.62 9.30 -2.90
N GLU A 49 -21.75 10.64 -2.92
CA GLU A 49 -20.78 11.54 -3.52
C GLU A 49 -19.43 11.43 -2.81
N TRP A 50 -19.44 11.44 -1.48
CA TRP A 50 -18.23 11.30 -0.67
C TRP A 50 -17.55 9.96 -0.87
N LEU A 51 -18.31 8.87 -1.01
CA LEU A 51 -17.78 7.54 -1.31
C LEU A 51 -17.14 7.48 -2.71
N LYS A 52 -17.71 8.19 -3.70
CA LYS A 52 -17.09 8.34 -5.04
C LYS A 52 -15.75 9.08 -4.96
N GLU A 53 -15.71 10.19 -4.22
CA GLU A 53 -14.47 10.95 -4.03
C GLU A 53 -13.40 10.13 -3.31
N LEU A 54 -13.76 9.42 -2.23
CA LEU A 54 -12.85 8.53 -1.53
C LEU A 54 -12.29 7.42 -2.43
N LYS A 55 -13.14 6.81 -3.27
CA LYS A 55 -12.72 5.80 -4.24
C LYS A 55 -11.77 6.40 -5.28
N ALA A 56 -12.04 7.62 -5.75
CA ALA A 56 -11.17 8.33 -6.69
C ALA A 56 -9.83 8.72 -6.06
N MET A 57 -9.83 9.28 -4.85
CA MET A 57 -8.61 9.61 -4.11
C MET A 57 -7.75 8.36 -3.83
N LYS A 58 -8.39 7.26 -3.47
CA LYS A 58 -7.70 5.99 -3.25
C LYS A 58 -7.07 5.47 -4.53
N LYS A 59 -7.78 5.54 -5.65
CA LYS A 59 -7.27 5.16 -6.98
C LYS A 59 -6.10 6.04 -7.40
N GLU A 60 -6.14 7.34 -7.12
CA GLU A 60 -5.06 8.28 -7.40
C GLU A 60 -3.81 7.97 -6.56
N ARG A 61 -3.98 7.70 -5.25
CA ARG A 61 -2.88 7.29 -4.36
C ARG A 61 -2.26 5.94 -4.72
N LEU A 62 -2.99 5.08 -5.43
CA LEU A 62 -2.51 3.77 -5.88
C LEU A 62 -1.82 3.84 -7.24
N LYS A 63 -1.84 4.99 -7.92
CA LYS A 63 -1.06 5.15 -9.15
C LYS A 63 0.42 5.16 -8.79
N VAL A 64 1.14 4.22 -9.36
CA VAL A 64 2.61 4.25 -9.37
C VAL A 64 3.00 5.41 -10.29
N ASN A 65 3.44 6.52 -9.71
CA ASN A 65 3.94 7.65 -10.48
C ASN A 65 5.42 7.43 -10.75
N GLU A 66 5.83 7.48 -12.01
CA GLU A 66 7.25 7.53 -12.35
C GLU A 66 7.78 8.95 -12.07
N ILE A 67 8.64 9.06 -11.08
CA ILE A 67 9.36 10.30 -10.77
C ILE A 67 10.75 10.18 -11.40
N ARG A 68 11.09 11.08 -12.30
CA ARG A 68 12.46 11.20 -12.80
C ARG A 68 13.27 12.04 -11.84
N ILE A 69 14.34 11.49 -11.30
CA ILE A 69 15.31 12.21 -10.49
C ILE A 69 16.21 12.99 -11.44
N GLU A 70 16.31 14.30 -11.26
CA GLU A 70 17.18 15.15 -12.09
C GLU A 70 18.65 14.80 -11.87
N ALA A 71 19.46 14.83 -12.95
CA ALA A 71 20.85 14.38 -12.99
C ALA A 71 21.78 15.16 -12.08
N ASN A 72 21.46 16.00 -11.20
CA ASN A 72 22.31 16.71 -10.23
C ASN A 72 21.66 16.81 -8.84
N SER A 73 20.59 16.05 -8.58
CA SER A 73 19.93 16.04 -7.28
C SER A 73 20.85 15.40 -6.24
N LYS A 74 21.05 16.07 -5.11
CA LYS A 74 21.75 15.47 -3.97
C LYS A 74 20.82 14.47 -3.30
N ILE A 75 21.16 13.20 -3.42
CA ILE A 75 20.41 12.09 -2.80
C ILE A 75 21.34 11.42 -1.80
N LEU A 76 20.87 11.28 -0.58
CA LEU A 76 21.53 10.49 0.44
C LEU A 76 20.76 9.19 0.61
N ILE A 77 21.47 8.07 0.47
CA ILE A 77 20.91 6.73 0.73
C ILE A 77 21.63 6.14 1.92
N SER A 78 20.89 5.58 2.84
CA SER A 78 21.41 4.99 4.06
C SER A 78 20.55 3.83 4.53
N GLU A 79 21.11 3.00 5.41
CA GLU A 79 20.30 2.04 6.15
C GLU A 79 19.31 2.78 7.07
N PRO A 80 18.08 2.27 7.18
CA PRO A 80 17.12 2.83 8.11
C PRO A 80 17.63 2.78 9.55
N LYS A 81 17.59 3.91 10.25
CA LYS A 81 17.90 3.95 11.69
C LYS A 81 16.93 3.09 12.51
N GLN A 82 15.70 3.02 12.06
CA GLN A 82 14.65 2.19 12.64
C GLN A 82 13.99 1.40 11.52
N LEU A 83 14.12 0.09 11.59
CA LEU A 83 13.57 -0.81 10.57
C LEU A 83 12.04 -0.81 10.62
N PRO A 84 11.37 -0.63 9.49
CA PRO A 84 9.91 -0.70 9.39
C PRO A 84 9.44 -2.17 9.33
N THR A 85 9.58 -2.90 10.44
CA THR A 85 9.42 -4.36 10.51
C THR A 85 8.08 -4.84 9.97
N MET A 86 6.97 -4.20 10.37
CA MET A 86 5.63 -4.57 9.88
C MET A 86 5.49 -4.39 8.36
N MET A 87 6.08 -3.33 7.80
CA MET A 87 6.10 -3.12 6.36
C MET A 87 6.98 -4.16 5.66
N MET A 88 8.14 -4.47 6.24
CA MET A 88 9.04 -5.51 5.70
C MET A 88 8.37 -6.89 5.70
N ASP A 89 7.62 -7.22 6.74
CA ASP A 89 6.88 -8.49 6.80
C ASP A 89 5.76 -8.53 5.76
N ALA A 90 5.00 -7.45 5.60
CA ALA A 90 4.01 -7.34 4.52
C ALA A 90 4.63 -7.45 3.11
N ILE A 91 5.84 -6.92 2.91
CA ILE A 91 6.58 -7.08 1.64
C ILE A 91 7.00 -8.54 1.45
N LYS A 92 7.52 -9.22 2.49
CA LYS A 92 7.90 -10.63 2.40
C LYS A 92 6.71 -11.51 2.02
N ASP A 93 5.59 -11.36 2.73
CA ASP A 93 4.35 -12.12 2.44
C ASP A 93 3.87 -11.89 1.01
N CYS A 94 3.96 -10.64 0.53
CA CYS A 94 3.63 -10.31 -0.84
C CYS A 94 4.62 -10.96 -1.83
N CYS A 95 5.93 -10.89 -1.58
CA CYS A 95 6.96 -11.49 -2.41
C CYS A 95 6.84 -13.02 -2.47
N ASP A 96 6.48 -13.67 -1.35
CA ASP A 96 6.25 -15.11 -1.31
C ASP A 96 5.03 -15.51 -2.14
N SER A 97 4.03 -14.65 -2.25
CA SER A 97 2.86 -14.86 -3.12
C SER A 97 3.15 -14.60 -4.61
N LEU A 98 4.25 -13.92 -4.91
CA LEU A 98 4.70 -13.60 -6.27
C LEU A 98 5.84 -14.54 -6.66
N GLU A 99 5.58 -15.45 -7.60
CA GLU A 99 6.57 -16.49 -7.98
C GLU A 99 7.85 -15.94 -8.61
N ASN A 100 7.87 -14.70 -9.01
CA ASN A 100 8.90 -14.08 -9.83
C ASN A 100 9.72 -12.98 -9.11
N VAL A 101 9.59 -12.83 -7.77
CA VAL A 101 10.45 -11.93 -6.99
C VAL A 101 11.57 -12.74 -6.32
N ASN A 102 12.82 -12.40 -6.59
CA ASN A 102 14.00 -13.11 -6.12
C ASN A 102 14.58 -12.51 -4.83
N LYS A 103 14.72 -11.18 -4.79
CA LYS A 103 15.31 -10.44 -3.65
C LYS A 103 14.65 -9.10 -3.44
N ALA A 104 14.70 -8.60 -2.20
CA ALA A 104 14.29 -7.26 -1.86
C ALA A 104 15.26 -6.61 -0.85
N TRP A 105 15.50 -5.30 -1.05
CA TRP A 105 16.26 -4.43 -0.15
C TRP A 105 15.43 -3.23 0.22
N ILE A 106 15.53 -2.78 1.47
CA ILE A 106 14.90 -1.56 1.95
C ILE A 106 15.95 -0.61 2.51
N LEU A 107 15.95 0.60 1.99
CA LEU A 107 16.86 1.68 2.38
C LEU A 107 16.06 2.94 2.69
N GLU A 108 16.69 3.92 3.30
CA GLU A 108 16.15 5.24 3.51
C GLU A 108 16.75 6.18 2.46
N MET A 109 15.89 6.87 1.72
CA MET A 109 16.29 7.86 0.74
C MET A 109 15.89 9.26 1.23
N ILE A 110 16.85 10.17 1.24
CA ILE A 110 16.68 11.57 1.62
C ILE A 110 17.07 12.43 0.42
N THR A 111 16.14 13.24 -0.03
CA THR A 111 16.34 14.28 -1.03
C THR A 111 16.32 15.66 -0.36
N GLU A 112 16.56 16.73 -1.11
CA GLU A 112 16.43 18.09 -0.59
C GLU A 112 14.99 18.44 -0.14
N LYS A 113 14.00 17.73 -0.66
CA LYS A 113 12.58 18.02 -0.43
C LYS A 113 11.91 17.05 0.51
N ASP A 114 12.25 15.75 0.41
CA ASP A 114 11.48 14.68 1.03
C ASP A 114 12.37 13.56 1.54
N LYS A 115 11.79 12.77 2.45
CA LYS A 115 12.35 11.54 2.96
C LYS A 115 11.40 10.39 2.63
N SER A 116 11.94 9.31 2.08
CA SER A 116 11.16 8.15 1.64
C SER A 116 11.85 6.82 1.98
N TRP A 117 11.08 5.75 1.91
CA TRP A 117 11.62 4.41 1.83
C TRP A 117 12.00 4.11 0.39
N LEU A 118 13.19 3.58 0.15
CA LEU A 118 13.63 3.09 -1.14
C LEU A 118 13.61 1.56 -1.11
N LEU A 119 12.66 0.97 -1.81
CA LEU A 119 12.56 -0.48 -1.99
C LEU A 119 13.14 -0.87 -3.34
N ILE A 120 14.16 -1.72 -3.32
CA ILE A 120 14.76 -2.26 -4.53
C ILE A 120 14.39 -3.73 -4.64
N LEU A 121 13.90 -4.13 -5.81
CA LEU A 121 13.39 -5.46 -6.07
C LEU A 121 14.14 -6.09 -7.24
N ASP A 122 14.62 -7.31 -7.01
CA ASP A 122 15.14 -8.20 -8.07
C ASP A 122 14.02 -9.19 -8.43
N PHE A 123 13.53 -9.10 -9.67
CA PHE A 123 12.37 -9.85 -10.13
C PHE A 123 12.41 -10.09 -11.65
N GLU A 124 11.57 -10.99 -12.11
CA GLU A 124 11.29 -11.23 -13.52
C GLU A 124 9.84 -10.88 -13.85
N GLY A 125 9.58 -10.39 -15.08
CA GLY A 125 8.24 -10.12 -15.59
C GLY A 125 7.77 -8.66 -15.48
N ASP A 126 6.46 -8.45 -15.32
CA ASP A 126 5.84 -7.12 -15.39
C ASP A 126 6.09 -6.26 -14.14
N LYS A 127 6.94 -5.24 -14.29
CA LYS A 127 7.26 -4.25 -13.25
C LYS A 127 6.01 -3.63 -12.66
N ASN A 128 5.06 -3.20 -13.49
CA ASN A 128 3.89 -2.47 -13.03
C ASN A 128 2.97 -3.35 -12.18
N TYR A 129 2.83 -4.61 -12.55
CA TYR A 129 2.06 -5.58 -11.78
C TYR A 129 2.69 -5.80 -10.40
N ILE A 130 3.99 -6.07 -10.34
CA ILE A 130 4.71 -6.35 -9.08
C ILE A 130 4.68 -5.12 -8.17
N PHE A 131 5.01 -3.93 -8.69
CA PHE A 131 5.02 -2.69 -7.93
C PHE A 131 3.63 -2.34 -7.40
N SER A 132 2.59 -2.57 -8.19
CA SER A 132 1.20 -2.37 -7.74
C SER A 132 0.83 -3.30 -6.58
N LYS A 133 1.24 -4.58 -6.62
CA LYS A 133 1.00 -5.53 -5.53
C LYS A 133 1.72 -5.14 -4.24
N ILE A 134 2.99 -4.79 -4.34
CA ILE A 134 3.79 -4.32 -3.20
C ILE A 134 3.21 -3.01 -2.62
N SER A 135 2.86 -2.04 -3.47
CA SER A 135 2.24 -0.79 -3.04
C SER A 135 0.93 -1.05 -2.28
N GLN A 136 0.13 -1.99 -2.73
CA GLN A 136 -1.11 -2.40 -2.08
C GLN A 136 -0.86 -3.03 -0.70
N ALA A 137 0.15 -3.90 -0.60
CA ALA A 137 0.51 -4.57 0.65
C ALA A 137 1.07 -3.61 1.71
N THR A 138 1.82 -2.58 1.27
CA THR A 138 2.58 -1.69 2.18
C THR A 138 1.85 -0.43 2.60
N ARG A 139 0.81 -0.02 1.90
CA ARG A 139 0.15 1.28 2.07
C ARG A 139 -0.27 1.63 3.51
N ASN A 140 -0.65 0.63 4.31
CA ASN A 140 -1.10 0.84 5.69
C ASN A 140 0.06 1.04 6.68
N TYR A 141 1.31 0.82 6.24
CA TYR A 141 2.51 0.86 7.06
C TYR A 141 3.43 2.03 6.73
N LEU A 142 3.10 2.85 5.73
CA LEU A 142 3.94 3.96 5.27
C LEU A 142 3.96 5.15 6.24
N GLY A 143 2.91 5.32 7.05
CA GLY A 143 2.75 6.51 7.88
C GLY A 143 2.77 7.78 7.04
N ASN A 144 3.72 8.69 7.34
CA ASN A 144 3.93 9.95 6.61
C ASN A 144 5.05 9.86 5.57
N MET A 145 5.58 8.67 5.30
CA MET A 145 6.66 8.48 4.32
C MET A 145 6.12 7.91 3.00
N TYR A 146 6.83 8.20 1.93
CA TYR A 146 6.58 7.58 0.63
C TYR A 146 7.37 6.28 0.51
N LEU A 147 6.95 5.43 -0.42
CA LEU A 147 7.69 4.24 -0.84
C LEU A 147 8.08 4.41 -2.31
N ASP A 148 9.34 4.69 -2.55
CA ASP A 148 9.93 4.67 -3.88
C ASP A 148 10.38 3.25 -4.19
N MET A 149 10.10 2.78 -5.40
CA MET A 149 10.42 1.42 -5.83
C MET A 149 11.25 1.44 -7.10
N LEU A 150 12.33 0.70 -7.10
CA LEU A 150 13.21 0.54 -8.26
C LEU A 150 13.45 -0.94 -8.57
N PRO A 151 13.53 -1.30 -9.88
CA PRO A 151 14.02 -2.61 -10.27
C PRO A 151 15.53 -2.69 -10.06
N TYR A 152 16.04 -3.83 -9.66
CA TYR A 152 17.47 -4.07 -9.46
C TYR A 152 18.29 -3.92 -10.74
N GLU A 153 17.66 -4.01 -11.91
CA GLU A 153 18.27 -3.78 -13.22
C GLU A 153 18.75 -2.33 -13.42
N ASP A 154 18.19 -1.38 -12.68
CA ASP A 154 18.58 0.03 -12.70
C ASP A 154 19.98 0.22 -12.11
N ASP A 155 20.84 1.00 -12.77
CA ASP A 155 22.23 1.23 -12.33
C ASP A 155 22.28 1.94 -10.96
N PHE A 156 21.39 2.88 -10.71
CA PHE A 156 21.29 3.57 -9.43
C PHE A 156 20.87 2.60 -8.33
N ALA A 157 19.89 1.73 -8.61
CA ALA A 157 19.43 0.73 -7.66
C ALA A 157 20.56 -0.26 -7.31
N ARG A 158 21.26 -0.80 -8.30
CA ARG A 158 22.41 -1.70 -8.07
C ARG A 158 23.49 -1.06 -7.20
N ASN A 159 23.86 0.16 -7.53
CA ASN A 159 24.87 0.90 -6.77
C ASN A 159 24.42 1.16 -5.33
N SER A 160 23.15 1.46 -5.13
CA SER A 160 22.57 1.73 -3.81
C SER A 160 22.61 0.53 -2.88
N VAL A 161 22.54 -0.69 -3.38
CA VAL A 161 22.49 -1.92 -2.56
C VAL A 161 23.81 -2.70 -2.52
N GLN A 162 24.85 -2.21 -3.18
CA GLN A 162 26.11 -2.95 -3.35
C GLN A 162 26.72 -3.46 -2.03
N ASN A 163 26.56 -2.70 -0.94
CA ASN A 163 27.08 -3.02 0.39
C ASN A 163 25.97 -3.39 1.39
N HIS A 164 24.74 -3.63 0.92
CA HIS A 164 23.60 -3.89 1.77
C HIS A 164 23.07 -5.30 1.58
N LYS A 165 22.71 -5.94 2.67
CA LYS A 165 22.12 -7.28 2.63
C LYS A 165 20.63 -7.20 2.29
N ALA A 166 20.19 -8.04 1.36
CA ALA A 166 18.76 -8.21 1.09
C ALA A 166 18.04 -8.68 2.37
N PHE A 167 16.90 -8.06 2.68
CA PHE A 167 16.05 -8.51 3.79
C PHE A 167 15.10 -9.64 3.39
N TYR A 168 14.89 -9.80 2.09
CA TYR A 168 14.17 -10.91 1.49
C TYR A 168 15.02 -11.58 0.42
N THR A 169 15.05 -12.89 0.43
CA THR A 169 15.63 -13.72 -0.62
C THR A 169 14.76 -14.95 -0.75
N LYS A 170 14.26 -15.19 -1.96
CA LYS A 170 13.41 -16.35 -2.25
C LYS A 170 14.18 -17.64 -1.97
N ASN A 171 13.62 -18.48 -1.12
CA ASN A 171 14.12 -19.82 -0.91
C ASN A 171 13.88 -20.66 -2.19
N LYS A 172 14.94 -21.24 -2.73
CA LYS A 172 14.86 -22.17 -3.88
C LYS A 172 14.28 -23.51 -3.46
#